data_01cdff290745d1ec94528f1b7261fa2b
#
_entry.id   01cdff290745d1ec94528f1b7261fa2b
#
_cell.length_a   1.000
_cell.length_b   1.000
_cell.length_c   1.000
_cell.angle_alpha   90.00
_cell.angle_beta   90.00
_cell.angle_gamma   90.00
#
_symmetry.space_group_name_H-M   'P 1'
#
loop_
_entity.id
_entity.type
_entity.pdbx_description
1 polymer ?
#
loop_
_entity_poly.entity_id
_entity_poly.type
_entity_poly.pdbx_seq_one_letter_code
_entity_poly.pdbx_strand_id
1 'polypeptide(L)'
;LGDVYKRQIVDIGLRNYLLGYRDGDSGHILENIIYFELLRRGYDVAIGKIDNQEVDFIATKADEKKYVQVTESMNAPETRERELAPLRKIRDSYEKIVIALESNLTQTQDGIKIIRALDFLLE
;
A
#
# COMPACT_ATOMS: atom_id res chain seq x y z
N LEU A 1 10.05 -11.32 -21.74
CA LEU A 1 8.69 -11.34 -22.31
C LEU A 1 7.64 -11.84 -21.29
N GLY A 2 7.92 -12.92 -20.60
CA GLY A 2 6.98 -13.47 -19.62
C GLY A 2 6.61 -12.52 -18.50
N ASP A 3 7.58 -11.79 -17.96
CA ASP A 3 7.35 -10.86 -16.86
C ASP A 3 6.56 -9.63 -17.31
N VAL A 4 6.86 -9.10 -18.49
CA VAL A 4 6.13 -7.97 -19.07
C VAL A 4 4.68 -8.36 -19.33
N TYR A 5 4.46 -9.54 -19.89
CA TYR A 5 3.13 -10.07 -20.17
C TYR A 5 2.32 -10.27 -18.88
N LYS A 6 2.92 -10.86 -17.85
CA LYS A 6 2.28 -11.05 -16.55
C LYS A 6 1.91 -9.72 -15.91
N ARG A 7 2.81 -8.74 -15.97
CA ARG A 7 2.54 -7.40 -15.44
C ARG A 7 1.36 -6.76 -16.13
N GLN A 8 1.27 -6.85 -17.46
CA GLN A 8 0.15 -6.31 -18.21
C GLN A 8 -1.18 -6.97 -17.84
N ILE A 9 -1.20 -8.29 -17.69
CA ILE A 9 -2.42 -9.01 -17.31
C ILE A 9 -2.87 -8.62 -15.90
N VAL A 10 -1.96 -8.55 -14.93
CA VAL A 10 -2.29 -8.17 -13.56
C VAL A 10 -2.78 -6.72 -13.51
N ASP A 11 -2.13 -5.82 -14.24
CA ASP A 11 -2.53 -4.41 -14.28
C ASP A 11 -3.92 -4.25 -14.91
N ILE A 12 -4.18 -4.89 -16.03
CA ILE A 12 -5.50 -4.86 -16.68
C ILE A 12 -6.56 -5.47 -15.76
N GLY A 13 -6.28 -6.62 -15.15
CA GLY A 13 -7.20 -7.27 -14.24
C GLY A 13 -7.52 -6.42 -13.03
N LEU A 14 -6.50 -5.81 -12.42
CA LEU A 14 -6.69 -4.94 -11.27
C LEU A 14 -7.51 -3.71 -11.64
N ARG A 15 -7.19 -3.05 -12.74
CA ARG A 15 -7.92 -1.88 -13.20
C ARG A 15 -9.37 -2.22 -13.53
N ASN A 16 -9.62 -3.31 -14.26
CA ASN A 16 -10.97 -3.74 -14.61
C ASN A 16 -11.80 -4.08 -13.39
N TYR A 17 -11.18 -4.74 -12.42
CA TYR A 17 -11.83 -5.08 -11.15
C TYR A 17 -12.27 -3.81 -10.41
N LEU A 18 -11.38 -2.82 -10.33
CA LEU A 18 -11.67 -1.56 -9.63
C LEU A 18 -12.68 -0.69 -10.37
N LEU A 19 -12.68 -0.70 -11.71
CA LEU A 19 -13.63 0.07 -12.52
C LEU A 19 -15.07 -0.42 -12.38
N GLY A 20 -15.27 -1.66 -11.93
CA GLY A 20 -16.60 -2.20 -11.68
C GLY A 20 -17.26 -1.66 -10.42
N TYR A 21 -16.58 -0.83 -9.65
CA TYR A 21 -17.07 -0.30 -8.38
C TYR A 21 -17.30 1.20 -8.46
N ARG A 22 -18.17 1.70 -7.57
CA ARG A 22 -18.49 3.12 -7.50
C ARG A 22 -17.30 3.90 -6.96
N ASP A 23 -17.25 5.19 -7.31
CA ASP A 23 -16.27 6.11 -6.74
C ASP A 23 -16.34 6.06 -5.21
N GLY A 24 -15.16 5.97 -4.58
CA GLY A 24 -15.03 5.82 -3.12
C GLY A 24 -14.95 4.39 -2.63
N ASP A 25 -15.46 3.41 -3.37
CA ASP A 25 -15.37 2.00 -2.99
C ASP A 25 -14.05 1.38 -3.44
N SER A 26 -13.44 1.89 -4.50
CA SER A 26 -12.18 1.36 -5.04
C SER A 26 -11.03 1.39 -4.04
N GLY A 27 -10.97 2.42 -3.19
CA GLY A 27 -9.96 2.51 -2.13
C GLY A 27 -10.09 1.39 -1.12
N HIS A 28 -11.31 1.09 -0.67
CA HIS A 28 -11.57 -0.01 0.26
C HIS A 28 -11.27 -1.37 -0.36
N ILE A 29 -11.55 -1.51 -1.65
CA ILE A 29 -11.26 -2.74 -2.37
C ILE A 29 -9.76 -2.95 -2.50
N LEU A 30 -9.02 -1.88 -2.82
CA LEU A 30 -7.56 -1.95 -2.87
C LEU A 30 -6.99 -2.32 -1.49
N GLU A 31 -7.49 -1.73 -0.42
CA GLU A 31 -7.10 -2.11 0.94
C GLU A 31 -7.32 -3.60 1.18
N ASN A 32 -8.47 -4.14 0.78
CA ASN A 32 -8.77 -5.56 0.94
C ASN A 32 -7.80 -6.43 0.13
N ILE A 33 -7.47 -6.04 -1.09
CA ILE A 33 -6.51 -6.78 -1.92
C ILE A 33 -5.15 -6.83 -1.23
N ILE A 34 -4.67 -5.70 -0.72
CA ILE A 34 -3.39 -5.62 -0.02
C ILE A 34 -3.42 -6.42 1.28
N TYR A 35 -4.53 -6.35 2.03
CA TYR A 35 -4.73 -7.12 3.25
C TYR A 35 -4.56 -8.62 2.97
N PHE A 36 -5.27 -9.15 1.97
CA PHE A 36 -5.18 -10.57 1.63
C PHE A 36 -3.80 -10.95 1.12
N GLU A 37 -3.13 -10.07 0.39
CA GLU A 37 -1.76 -10.35 -0.07
C GLU A 37 -0.78 -10.43 1.10
N LEU A 38 -0.92 -9.56 2.09
CA LEU A 38 -0.09 -9.63 3.30
C LEU A 38 -0.33 -10.94 4.05
N LEU A 39 -1.60 -11.36 4.20
CA LEU A 39 -1.93 -12.64 4.81
C LEU A 39 -1.33 -13.80 4.03
N ARG A 40 -1.43 -13.77 2.70
CA ARG A 40 -0.86 -14.81 1.84
C ARG A 40 0.64 -14.95 2.02
N ARG A 41 1.33 -13.84 2.27
CA ARG A 41 2.77 -13.84 2.52
C ARG A 41 3.14 -14.30 3.93
N GLY A 42 2.17 -14.61 4.76
CA GLY A 42 2.40 -15.13 6.10
C GLY A 42 2.47 -14.09 7.20
N TYR A 43 2.09 -12.86 6.92
CA TYR A 43 2.03 -11.83 7.96
C TYR A 43 0.77 -11.95 8.81
N ASP A 44 0.91 -11.67 10.10
CA ASP A 44 -0.22 -11.30 10.94
C ASP A 44 -0.49 -9.81 10.69
N VAL A 45 -1.74 -9.46 10.45
CA VAL A 45 -2.11 -8.10 10.06
C VAL A 45 -3.09 -7.53 11.08
N ALA A 46 -2.73 -6.41 11.65
CA ALA A 46 -3.59 -5.63 12.54
C ALA A 46 -3.96 -4.31 11.88
N ILE A 47 -5.15 -3.80 12.22
CA ILE A 47 -5.61 -2.48 11.85
C ILE A 47 -5.63 -1.67 13.13
N GLY A 48 -5.14 -0.45 13.10
CA GLY A 48 -5.25 0.32 14.32
C GLY A 48 -4.33 1.53 14.43
N LYS A 49 -4.03 1.84 15.68
CA LYS A 49 -3.27 3.01 16.04
C LYS A 49 -1.93 2.62 16.63
N ILE A 50 -0.91 3.40 16.28
CA ILE A 50 0.39 3.33 16.93
C ILE A 50 0.86 4.77 17.16
N ASP A 51 1.33 5.08 18.35
CA ASP A 51 1.74 6.44 18.75
C ASP A 51 0.68 7.50 18.42
N ASN A 52 -0.59 7.17 18.64
CA ASN A 52 -1.78 7.99 18.33
C ASN A 52 -1.96 8.28 16.82
N GLN A 53 -1.28 7.54 15.95
CA GLN A 53 -1.46 7.63 14.50
C GLN A 53 -2.28 6.47 13.99
N GLU A 54 -3.22 6.74 13.11
CA GLU A 54 -3.97 5.70 12.42
C GLU A 54 -3.16 5.19 11.24
N VAL A 55 -3.02 3.87 11.15
CA VAL A 55 -2.31 3.20 10.07
C VAL A 55 -3.23 2.14 9.52
N ASP A 56 -3.30 2.01 8.20
CA ASP A 56 -4.19 1.03 7.58
C ASP A 56 -3.84 -0.37 8.03
N PHE A 57 -2.58 -0.76 7.97
CA PHE A 57 -2.15 -2.10 8.40
C PHE A 57 -0.83 -2.05 9.15
N ILE A 58 -0.75 -2.89 10.17
CA ILE A 58 0.49 -3.23 10.85
C ILE A 58 0.73 -4.71 10.60
N ALA A 59 1.72 -5.03 9.79
CA ALA A 59 2.02 -6.40 9.37
C ALA A 59 3.24 -6.91 10.13
N THR A 60 3.09 -8.03 10.82
CA THR A 60 4.17 -8.64 11.59
C THR A 60 4.41 -10.08 11.15
N LYS A 61 5.67 -10.48 11.08
CA LYS A 61 6.06 -11.82 10.71
C LYS A 61 7.44 -12.11 11.28
N ALA A 62 7.53 -13.04 12.24
CA ALA A 62 8.75 -13.30 12.99
C ALA A 62 9.30 -11.99 13.58
N ASP A 63 10.51 -11.58 13.20
CA ASP A 63 11.12 -10.34 13.68
C ASP A 63 10.83 -9.13 12.79
N GLU A 64 10.09 -9.33 11.70
CA GLU A 64 9.74 -8.26 10.78
C GLU A 64 8.46 -7.56 11.21
N LYS A 65 8.44 -6.25 11.01
CA LYS A 65 7.24 -5.43 11.25
C LYS A 65 7.21 -4.33 10.19
N LYS A 66 6.05 -4.10 9.62
CA LYS A 66 5.86 -3.08 8.59
C LYS A 66 4.59 -2.28 8.90
N TYR A 67 4.67 -0.99 8.69
CA TYR A 67 3.51 -0.11 8.73
C TYR A 67 3.12 0.21 7.29
N VAL A 68 1.88 -0.06 6.93
CA VAL A 68 1.42 0.03 5.54
C VAL A 68 0.21 0.95 5.45
N GLN A 69 0.32 1.96 4.59
CA GLN A 69 -0.80 2.79 4.17
C GLN A 69 -1.16 2.44 2.73
N VAL A 70 -2.43 2.48 2.40
CA VAL A 70 -2.93 2.16 1.06
C VAL A 70 -3.75 3.32 0.54
N THR A 71 -3.47 3.76 -0.68
CA THR A 71 -4.20 4.86 -1.31
C THR A 71 -4.37 4.62 -2.80
N GLU A 72 -5.35 5.26 -3.41
CA GLU A 72 -5.52 5.18 -4.86
C GLU A 72 -4.42 5.94 -5.61
N SER A 73 -4.01 7.10 -5.11
CA SER A 73 -3.01 7.92 -5.78
C SER A 73 -2.17 8.71 -4.78
N MET A 74 -0.90 8.87 -5.11
CA MET A 74 0.04 9.73 -4.38
C MET A 74 0.44 10.96 -5.21
N ASN A 75 -0.28 11.26 -6.29
CA ASN A 75 0.11 12.34 -7.19
C ASN A 75 -0.28 13.73 -6.67
N ALA A 76 -1.42 13.85 -5.99
CA ALA A 76 -1.84 15.13 -5.40
C ALA A 76 -1.05 15.43 -4.12
N PRO A 77 -0.49 16.65 -3.98
CA PRO A 77 0.28 17.00 -2.78
C PRO A 77 -0.48 16.83 -1.46
N GLU A 78 -1.77 17.15 -1.44
CA GLU A 78 -2.61 17.03 -0.24
C GLU A 78 -2.76 15.57 0.18
N THR A 79 -3.00 14.70 -0.80
CA THR A 79 -3.12 13.25 -0.55
C THR A 79 -1.79 12.69 -0.06
N ARG A 80 -0.70 13.09 -0.71
CA ARG A 80 0.65 12.66 -0.33
C ARG A 80 0.94 13.00 1.11
N GLU A 81 0.67 14.25 1.52
CA GLU A 81 0.91 14.69 2.88
C GLU A 81 0.03 13.93 3.88
N ARG A 82 -1.23 13.72 3.54
CA ARG A 82 -2.16 12.97 4.41
C ARG A 82 -1.70 11.54 4.64
N GLU A 83 -1.18 10.87 3.62
CA GLU A 83 -0.73 9.48 3.74
C GLU A 83 0.64 9.35 4.42
N LEU A 84 1.52 10.31 4.21
CA LEU A 84 2.86 10.27 4.79
C LEU A 84 2.91 10.75 6.24
N ALA A 85 2.09 11.72 6.61
CA ALA A 85 2.16 12.34 7.93
C ALA A 85 2.05 11.36 9.09
N PRO A 86 1.09 10.41 9.10
CA PRO A 86 1.02 9.44 10.19
C PRO A 86 2.29 8.59 10.30
N LEU A 87 2.85 8.18 9.16
CA LEU A 87 4.05 7.34 9.15
C LEU A 87 5.29 8.10 9.62
N ARG A 88 5.40 9.40 9.29
CA ARG A 88 6.51 10.23 9.74
C ARG A 88 6.55 10.39 11.26
N LYS A 89 5.40 10.32 11.92
CA LYS A 89 5.29 10.47 13.36
C LYS A 89 5.62 9.21 14.14
N ILE A 90 5.69 8.08 13.49
CA ILE A 90 6.10 6.82 14.13
C ILE A 90 7.62 6.82 14.26
N ARG A 91 8.10 6.71 15.50
CA ARG A 91 9.53 6.94 15.83
C ARG A 91 10.35 5.67 15.97
N ASP A 92 9.92 4.57 15.39
CA ASP A 92 10.74 3.36 15.38
C ASP A 92 11.46 3.18 14.05
N SER A 93 12.30 2.17 13.95
CA SER A 93 13.08 1.87 12.76
C SER A 93 12.44 0.82 11.85
N TYR A 94 11.23 0.40 12.15
CA TYR A 94 10.52 -0.57 11.32
C TYR A 94 10.15 0.02 9.97
N GLU A 95 10.02 -0.83 8.97
CA GLU A 95 9.73 -0.42 7.61
C GLU A 95 8.36 0.27 7.51
N LYS A 96 8.32 1.36 6.76
CA LYS A 96 7.12 2.15 6.55
C LYS A 96 6.89 2.26 5.05
N ILE A 97 5.69 1.91 4.60
CA ILE A 97 5.38 1.76 3.18
C ILE A 97 4.03 2.43 2.89
N VAL A 98 3.98 3.17 1.78
CA VAL A 98 2.71 3.57 1.16
C VAL A 98 2.57 2.78 -0.13
N ILE A 99 1.47 2.06 -0.27
CA ILE A 99 1.11 1.33 -1.49
C ILE A 99 0.03 2.13 -2.20
N ALA A 100 0.34 2.60 -3.40
CA ALA A 100 -0.56 3.42 -4.19
C ALA A 100 -0.93 2.71 -5.50
N LEU A 101 -2.21 2.77 -5.87
CA LEU A 101 -2.62 2.24 -7.17
C LEU A 101 -1.89 2.98 -8.29
N GLU A 102 -1.85 4.32 -8.20
CA GLU A 102 -1.15 5.18 -9.14
C GLU A 102 -0.21 6.11 -8.40
N SER A 103 1.03 6.22 -8.87
CA SER A 103 1.99 7.17 -8.32
C SER A 103 3.06 7.48 -9.36
N ASN A 104 3.36 8.76 -9.50
CA ASN A 104 4.54 9.23 -10.23
C ASN A 104 5.81 9.10 -9.38
N LEU A 105 5.65 8.85 -8.07
CA LEU A 105 6.73 8.68 -7.14
C LEU A 105 6.92 7.20 -6.86
N THR A 106 8.14 6.71 -7.12
CA THR A 106 8.53 5.35 -6.75
C THR A 106 9.77 5.38 -5.88
N GLN A 107 9.97 6.50 -5.19
CA GLN A 107 11.16 6.76 -4.39
C GLN A 107 10.83 6.79 -2.92
N THR A 108 11.83 6.53 -2.10
CA THR A 108 11.73 6.70 -0.66
C THR A 108 11.69 8.18 -0.32
N GLN A 109 10.71 8.58 0.47
CA GLN A 109 10.62 9.94 1.04
C GLN A 109 10.64 9.86 2.55
N ASP A 110 11.55 10.58 3.19
CA ASP A 110 11.67 10.62 4.65
C ASP A 110 11.77 9.23 5.28
N GLY A 111 12.45 8.29 4.60
CA GLY A 111 12.55 6.91 5.06
C GLY A 111 11.32 6.06 4.79
N ILE A 112 10.30 6.60 4.13
CA ILE A 112 9.06 5.90 3.82
C ILE A 112 9.10 5.47 2.35
N LYS A 113 8.94 4.17 2.10
CA LYS A 113 8.87 3.61 0.75
C LYS A 113 7.53 3.91 0.12
N ILE A 114 7.54 4.32 -1.15
CA ILE A 114 6.32 4.48 -1.94
C ILE A 114 6.39 3.44 -3.06
N ILE A 115 5.44 2.53 -3.09
CA ILE A 115 5.39 1.40 -4.03
C ILE A 115 4.04 1.41 -4.73
N ARG A 116 4.03 1.23 -6.05
CA ARG A 116 2.77 1.04 -6.76
C ARG A 116 2.21 -0.34 -6.44
N ALA A 117 0.88 -0.42 -6.36
CA ALA A 117 0.18 -1.66 -6.03
C ALA A 117 0.57 -2.80 -6.98
N LEU A 118 0.69 -2.52 -8.27
CA LEU A 118 1.11 -3.53 -9.25
C LEU A 118 2.47 -4.13 -8.90
N ASP A 119 3.45 -3.28 -8.60
CA ASP A 119 4.79 -3.73 -8.25
C ASP A 119 4.79 -4.54 -6.96
N PHE A 120 4.00 -4.12 -5.98
CA PHE A 120 3.85 -4.86 -4.72
C PHE A 120 3.27 -6.26 -4.97
N LEU A 121 2.20 -6.35 -5.74
CA LEU A 121 1.53 -7.63 -5.98
C LEU A 121 2.37 -8.63 -6.79
N LEU A 122 3.34 -8.14 -7.56
CA LEU A 122 4.21 -8.97 -8.40
C LEU A 122 5.55 -9.32 -7.75
N GLU A 123 5.80 -8.84 -6.54
CA GLU A 123 7.00 -9.25 -5.80
C GLU A 123 7.04 -10.74 -5.50
#